data_25df4b603d86618eba51d3222b1387af
#
_entry.id   25df4b603d86618eba51d3222b1387af
#
_cell.length_a   1.000
_cell.length_b   1.000
_cell.length_c   1.000
_cell.angle_alpha   90.00
_cell.angle_beta   90.00
_cell.angle_gamma   90.00
#
_symmetry.space_group_name_H-M   'P 1'
#
loop_
_entity.id
_entity.type
_entity.pdbx_description
1 polymer ?
#
loop_
_entity_poly.entity_id
_entity_poly.type
_entity_poly.pdbx_seq_one_letter_code
_entity_poly.pdbx_strand_id
1 'polypeptide(L)'
;MMNLMSSVAYSNWEKMTSEFLSKEGREVLDEDGKLIKATKEKIISLFQSKNKEVRDKAAKEFNDILKKHVDVAEAELNSILEYKKINDKLRNYERADSSVHLHDDIRTVVVDELTKTVTNRFDISKRFYKLKANLLKQDKLEYHERNVPYGAINKKYSYEDTVKIITRVFNEL
;
A
#
# COMPACT_ATOMS: atom_id res chain seq x y z
N MET A 1 -25.14 -14.78 -12.68
CA MET A 1 -25.17 -15.45 -11.36
C MET A 1 -23.81 -15.37 -10.66
N MET A 2 -22.68 -15.84 -11.23
CA MET A 2 -21.35 -15.82 -10.58
C MET A 2 -20.90 -14.42 -10.16
N ASN A 3 -21.12 -13.38 -10.97
CA ASN A 3 -20.76 -12.01 -10.61
C ASN A 3 -21.61 -11.43 -9.44
N LEU A 4 -22.83 -11.90 -9.25
CA LEU A 4 -23.67 -11.52 -8.11
C LEU A 4 -23.17 -12.17 -6.81
N MET A 5 -22.61 -13.36 -6.88
CA MET A 5 -22.02 -14.05 -5.73
C MET A 5 -20.73 -13.38 -5.25
N SER A 6 -19.96 -12.73 -6.15
CA SER A 6 -18.74 -12.03 -5.75
C SER A 6 -18.99 -10.85 -4.82
N SER A 7 -20.10 -10.14 -4.97
CA SER A 7 -20.48 -9.05 -4.07
C SER A 7 -20.64 -9.53 -2.63
N VAL A 8 -21.28 -10.68 -2.42
CA VAL A 8 -21.49 -11.25 -1.08
C VAL A 8 -20.19 -11.84 -0.50
N ALA A 9 -19.40 -12.50 -1.35
CA ALA A 9 -18.20 -13.21 -0.91
C ALA A 9 -16.97 -12.31 -0.75
N TYR A 10 -16.95 -11.14 -1.39
CA TYR A 10 -15.80 -10.23 -1.40
C TYR A 10 -16.13 -8.85 -0.81
N SER A 11 -17.07 -8.13 -1.43
CA SER A 11 -17.34 -6.71 -1.07
C SER A 11 -17.88 -6.54 0.34
N ASN A 12 -18.61 -7.52 0.88
CA ASN A 12 -19.09 -7.45 2.26
C ASN A 12 -17.96 -7.60 3.28
N TRP A 13 -16.95 -8.43 3.00
CA TRP A 13 -15.77 -8.55 3.84
C TRP A 13 -14.98 -7.24 3.85
N GLU A 14 -14.70 -6.68 2.66
CA GLU A 14 -14.00 -5.42 2.52
C GLU A 14 -14.71 -4.28 3.27
N LYS A 15 -16.03 -4.18 3.11
CA LYS A 15 -16.84 -3.18 3.82
C LYS A 15 -16.77 -3.36 5.33
N MET A 16 -16.96 -4.57 5.82
CA MET A 16 -16.92 -4.87 7.26
C MET A 16 -15.54 -4.52 7.85
N THR A 17 -14.46 -4.97 7.21
CA THR A 17 -13.08 -4.69 7.64
C THR A 17 -12.80 -3.18 7.67
N SER A 18 -13.22 -2.46 6.63
CA SER A 18 -13.09 -1.00 6.57
C SER A 18 -13.87 -0.29 7.68
N GLU A 19 -15.10 -0.75 7.98
CA GLU A 19 -15.94 -0.14 9.01
C GLU A 19 -15.32 -0.26 10.41
N PHE A 20 -14.82 -1.42 10.82
CA PHE A 20 -14.25 -1.53 12.16
C PHE A 20 -12.84 -0.94 12.26
N LEU A 21 -12.02 -1.01 11.22
CA LEU A 21 -10.72 -0.33 11.20
C LEU A 21 -10.87 1.20 11.24
N SER A 22 -11.90 1.76 10.62
CA SER A 22 -12.15 3.22 10.66
C SER A 22 -12.52 3.74 12.06
N LYS A 23 -13.05 2.87 12.92
CA LYS A 23 -13.39 3.22 14.31
C LYS A 23 -12.20 3.15 15.26
N GLU A 24 -11.07 2.59 14.82
CA GLU A 24 -9.86 2.50 15.61
C GLU A 24 -9.20 3.87 15.77
N GLY A 25 -8.83 4.18 17.00
CA GLY A 25 -8.05 5.37 17.34
C GLY A 25 -6.98 5.02 18.37
N ARG A 26 -5.84 5.69 18.29
CA ARG A 26 -4.69 5.48 19.18
C ARG A 26 -4.06 6.80 19.57
N GLU A 27 -3.33 6.79 20.66
CA GLU A 27 -2.50 7.90 21.08
C GLU A 27 -1.14 7.80 20.41
N VAL A 28 -0.80 8.83 19.63
CA VAL A 28 0.46 8.94 18.89
C VAL A 28 1.09 10.31 19.13
N LEU A 29 2.35 10.47 18.74
CA LEU A 29 3.01 11.77 18.73
C LEU A 29 2.66 12.54 17.46
N ASP A 30 2.35 13.82 17.57
CA ASP A 30 2.28 14.73 16.44
C ASP A 30 3.69 15.21 16.00
N GLU A 31 3.75 16.09 14.99
CA GLU A 31 5.01 16.63 14.48
C GLU A 31 5.79 17.48 15.53
N ASP A 32 5.12 17.98 16.54
CA ASP A 32 5.70 18.74 17.65
C ASP A 32 6.08 17.83 18.84
N GLY A 33 5.88 16.53 18.72
CA GLY A 33 6.17 15.56 19.79
C GLY A 33 5.11 15.50 20.90
N LYS A 34 3.93 16.06 20.70
CA LYS A 34 2.82 16.02 21.66
C LYS A 34 1.96 14.79 21.43
N LEU A 35 1.46 14.20 22.52
CA LEU A 35 0.49 13.11 22.44
C LEU A 35 -0.86 13.63 21.94
N ILE A 36 -1.35 13.02 20.88
CA ILE A 36 -2.67 13.30 20.29
C ILE A 36 -3.43 11.97 20.07
N LYS A 37 -4.75 12.03 20.17
CA LYS A 37 -5.60 10.93 19.73
C LYS A 37 -5.79 11.02 18.22
N ALA A 38 -5.40 9.99 17.49
CA ALA A 38 -5.39 9.97 16.04
C ALA A 38 -6.20 8.79 15.48
N THR A 39 -6.87 9.01 14.35
CA THR A 39 -7.50 7.96 13.54
C THR A 39 -6.44 7.17 12.79
N LYS A 40 -6.81 6.00 12.26
CA LYS A 40 -5.92 5.15 11.44
C LYS A 40 -5.28 5.93 10.28
N GLU A 41 -6.03 6.76 9.59
CA GLU A 41 -5.55 7.57 8.45
C GLU A 41 -4.50 8.60 8.90
N LYS A 42 -4.74 9.25 10.04
CA LYS A 42 -3.78 10.19 10.63
C LYS A 42 -2.50 9.45 11.06
N ILE A 43 -2.62 8.26 11.68
CA ILE A 43 -1.47 7.43 12.05
C ILE A 43 -0.62 7.10 10.82
N ILE A 44 -1.23 6.67 9.71
CA ILE A 44 -0.53 6.38 8.46
C ILE A 44 0.18 7.62 7.89
N SER A 45 -0.46 8.80 7.98
CA SER A 45 0.17 10.04 7.51
C SER A 45 1.46 10.39 8.27
N LEU A 46 1.55 10.01 9.54
CA LEU A 46 2.73 10.24 10.38
C LEU A 46 3.94 9.36 10.01
N PHE A 47 3.77 8.32 9.19
CA PHE A 47 4.92 7.56 8.67
C PHE A 47 5.85 8.38 7.78
N GLN A 48 5.38 9.53 7.28
CA GLN A 48 6.18 10.45 6.48
C GLN A 48 6.81 11.58 7.31
N SER A 49 6.60 11.60 8.61
CA SER A 49 7.22 12.59 9.50
C SER A 49 8.73 12.60 9.35
N LYS A 50 9.36 13.78 9.43
CA LYS A 50 10.82 13.90 9.48
C LYS A 50 11.39 13.40 10.81
N ASN A 51 10.60 13.44 11.89
CA ASN A 51 10.99 12.95 13.20
C ASN A 51 10.83 11.41 13.28
N LYS A 52 11.95 10.71 13.51
CA LYS A 52 11.95 9.25 13.60
C LYS A 52 11.07 8.73 14.75
N GLU A 53 11.10 9.36 15.91
CA GLU A 53 10.31 8.94 17.08
C GLU A 53 8.80 8.98 16.79
N VAL A 54 8.34 10.02 16.08
CA VAL A 54 6.94 10.14 15.62
C VAL A 54 6.57 8.99 14.69
N ARG A 55 7.43 8.67 13.71
CA ARG A 55 7.21 7.56 12.78
C ARG A 55 7.13 6.21 13.48
N ASP A 56 8.09 5.94 14.38
CA ASP A 56 8.19 4.67 15.10
C ASP A 56 6.99 4.46 16.03
N LYS A 57 6.58 5.51 16.74
CA LYS A 57 5.38 5.46 17.59
C LYS A 57 4.13 5.20 16.74
N ALA A 58 3.98 5.92 15.63
CA ALA A 58 2.86 5.71 14.71
C ALA A 58 2.84 4.29 14.14
N ALA A 59 4.00 3.76 13.72
CA ALA A 59 4.12 2.41 13.20
C ALA A 59 3.78 1.34 14.23
N LYS A 60 4.21 1.52 15.48
CA LYS A 60 3.86 0.63 16.59
C LYS A 60 2.35 0.57 16.78
N GLU A 61 1.72 1.74 16.93
CA GLU A 61 0.27 1.82 17.16
C GLU A 61 -0.54 1.28 15.98
N PHE A 62 -0.08 1.50 14.77
CA PHE A 62 -0.69 0.91 13.57
C PHE A 62 -0.60 -0.62 13.59
N ASN A 63 0.57 -1.18 13.90
CA ASN A 63 0.75 -2.63 14.02
C ASN A 63 -0.10 -3.23 15.13
N ASP A 64 -0.29 -2.52 16.23
CA ASP A 64 -1.13 -2.97 17.35
C ASP A 64 -2.63 -2.98 16.96
N ILE A 65 -3.07 -2.03 16.09
CA ILE A 65 -4.41 -2.10 15.47
C ILE A 65 -4.53 -3.36 14.62
N LEU A 66 -3.57 -3.63 13.74
CA LEU A 66 -3.62 -4.81 12.86
C LEU A 66 -3.61 -6.12 13.66
N LYS A 67 -2.76 -6.22 14.69
CA LYS A 67 -2.71 -7.40 15.57
C LYS A 67 -4.01 -7.65 16.30
N LYS A 68 -4.71 -6.60 16.73
CA LYS A 68 -6.01 -6.72 17.40
C LYS A 68 -7.06 -7.41 16.51
N HIS A 69 -6.95 -7.27 15.19
CA HIS A 69 -7.92 -7.76 14.23
C HIS A 69 -7.40 -8.93 13.37
N VAL A 70 -6.31 -9.58 13.80
CA VAL A 70 -5.66 -10.65 13.02
C VAL A 70 -6.59 -11.83 12.72
N ASP A 71 -7.41 -12.24 13.67
CA ASP A 71 -8.33 -13.38 13.49
C ASP A 71 -9.40 -13.08 12.43
N VAL A 72 -9.88 -11.83 12.40
CA VAL A 72 -10.85 -11.39 11.38
C VAL A 72 -10.17 -11.32 10.01
N ALA A 73 -8.94 -10.80 9.95
CA ALA A 73 -8.16 -10.75 8.71
C ALA A 73 -7.86 -12.16 8.17
N GLU A 74 -7.57 -13.13 9.03
CA GLU A 74 -7.40 -14.52 8.64
C GLU A 74 -8.69 -15.11 8.04
N ALA A 75 -9.83 -14.91 8.70
CA ALA A 75 -11.11 -15.39 8.20
C ALA A 75 -11.49 -14.73 6.85
N GLU A 76 -11.25 -13.43 6.71
CA GLU A 76 -11.44 -12.69 5.46
C GLU A 76 -10.59 -13.26 4.33
N LEU A 77 -9.28 -13.39 4.54
CA LEU A 77 -8.35 -13.91 3.54
C LEU A 77 -8.71 -15.34 3.12
N ASN A 78 -9.01 -16.22 4.06
CA ASN A 78 -9.38 -17.60 3.77
C ASN A 78 -10.68 -17.66 2.95
N SER A 79 -11.68 -16.84 3.28
CA SER A 79 -12.95 -16.78 2.55
C SER A 79 -12.76 -16.27 1.12
N ILE A 80 -11.96 -15.21 0.93
CA ILE A 80 -11.68 -14.63 -0.39
C ILE A 80 -10.87 -15.61 -1.25
N LEU A 81 -9.86 -16.25 -0.68
CA LEU A 81 -9.03 -17.22 -1.41
C LEU A 81 -9.81 -18.46 -1.81
N GLU A 82 -10.67 -18.99 -0.94
CA GLU A 82 -11.51 -20.15 -1.29
C GLU A 82 -12.55 -19.78 -2.36
N TYR A 83 -13.20 -18.60 -2.24
CA TYR A 83 -14.08 -18.11 -3.30
C TYR A 83 -13.35 -18.01 -4.65
N LYS A 84 -12.15 -17.43 -4.66
CA LYS A 84 -11.30 -17.31 -5.85
C LYS A 84 -11.00 -18.67 -6.46
N LYS A 85 -10.57 -19.63 -5.64
CA LYS A 85 -10.24 -20.99 -6.06
C LYS A 85 -11.43 -21.70 -6.69
N ILE A 86 -12.60 -21.60 -6.09
CA ILE A 86 -13.84 -22.17 -6.64
C ILE A 86 -14.19 -21.50 -7.97
N ASN A 87 -14.14 -20.17 -8.03
CA ASN A 87 -14.43 -19.42 -9.24
C ASN A 87 -13.49 -19.75 -10.39
N ASP A 88 -12.19 -19.86 -10.11
CA ASP A 88 -11.17 -20.25 -11.10
C ASP A 88 -11.43 -21.67 -11.64
N LYS A 89 -11.76 -22.62 -10.75
CA LYS A 89 -12.11 -23.98 -11.13
C LYS A 89 -13.37 -24.04 -12.03
N LEU A 90 -14.41 -23.27 -11.68
CA LEU A 90 -15.65 -23.22 -12.46
C LEU A 90 -15.47 -22.57 -13.83
N ARG A 91 -14.48 -21.69 -13.98
CA ARG A 91 -14.10 -21.02 -15.24
C ARG A 91 -13.01 -21.75 -16.00
N ASN A 92 -12.52 -22.87 -15.46
CA ASN A 92 -11.43 -23.65 -16.03
C ASN A 92 -10.14 -22.85 -16.26
N TYR A 93 -9.80 -21.97 -15.29
CA TYR A 93 -8.53 -21.24 -15.31
C TYR A 93 -7.40 -22.14 -14.81
N GLU A 94 -6.31 -22.20 -15.57
CA GLU A 94 -5.15 -23.05 -15.23
C GLU A 94 -4.27 -22.41 -14.14
N ARG A 95 -4.26 -21.09 -14.04
CA ARG A 95 -3.41 -20.35 -13.12
C ARG A 95 -4.26 -19.37 -12.31
N ALA A 96 -3.79 -19.04 -11.10
CA ALA A 96 -4.46 -18.10 -10.21
C ALA A 96 -4.55 -16.68 -10.78
N ASP A 97 -3.64 -16.28 -11.67
CA ASP A 97 -3.60 -14.97 -12.33
C ASP A 97 -4.30 -14.94 -13.70
N SER A 98 -4.76 -16.09 -14.23
CA SER A 98 -5.41 -16.17 -15.55
C SER A 98 -6.57 -15.21 -15.73
N SER A 99 -7.39 -15.03 -14.68
CA SER A 99 -8.55 -14.13 -14.73
C SER A 99 -8.15 -12.66 -14.91
N VAL A 100 -7.02 -12.25 -14.34
CA VAL A 100 -6.47 -10.89 -14.46
C VAL A 100 -5.92 -10.67 -15.86
N HIS A 101 -5.12 -11.61 -16.36
CA HIS A 101 -4.57 -11.54 -17.72
C HIS A 101 -5.66 -11.43 -18.78
N LEU A 102 -6.75 -12.21 -18.62
CA LEU A 102 -7.90 -12.15 -19.52
C LEU A 102 -8.65 -10.82 -19.42
N HIS A 103 -8.83 -10.30 -18.20
CA HIS A 103 -9.53 -9.03 -17.98
C HIS A 103 -8.76 -7.85 -18.58
N ASP A 104 -7.43 -7.87 -18.45
CA ASP A 104 -6.54 -6.80 -18.92
C ASP A 104 -6.13 -6.97 -20.39
N ASP A 105 -6.64 -8.01 -21.06
CA ASP A 105 -6.29 -8.38 -22.45
C ASP A 105 -4.77 -8.50 -22.66
N ILE A 106 -4.07 -9.10 -21.70
CA ILE A 106 -2.61 -9.27 -21.73
C ILE A 106 -2.27 -10.76 -21.82
N ARG A 107 -1.37 -11.11 -22.74
CA ARG A 107 -0.87 -12.50 -22.82
C ARG A 107 -0.03 -12.84 -21.61
N THR A 108 -0.27 -14.01 -21.03
CA THR A 108 0.45 -14.54 -19.84
C THR A 108 1.96 -14.49 -20.01
N VAL A 109 2.48 -14.82 -21.19
CA VAL A 109 3.93 -14.79 -21.46
C VAL A 109 4.56 -13.41 -21.28
N VAL A 110 3.80 -12.34 -21.54
CA VAL A 110 4.28 -10.95 -21.35
C VAL A 110 4.43 -10.65 -19.86
N VAL A 111 3.46 -11.09 -19.05
CA VAL A 111 3.51 -10.92 -17.59
C VAL A 111 4.64 -11.75 -16.97
N ASP A 112 4.84 -12.98 -17.44
CA ASP A 112 5.91 -13.85 -16.99
C ASP A 112 7.30 -13.25 -17.28
N GLU A 113 7.52 -12.72 -18.48
CA GLU A 113 8.78 -12.06 -18.85
C GLU A 113 8.99 -10.73 -18.09
N LEU A 114 7.91 -9.95 -17.84
CA LEU A 114 7.97 -8.77 -17.02
C LEU A 114 8.41 -9.15 -15.58
N THR A 115 7.74 -10.11 -14.99
CA THR A 115 8.02 -10.58 -13.61
C THR A 115 9.46 -11.08 -13.48
N LYS A 116 9.92 -11.88 -14.43
CA LYS A 116 11.29 -12.37 -14.50
C LYS A 116 12.31 -11.22 -14.65
N THR A 117 12.04 -10.27 -15.53
CA THR A 117 12.91 -9.11 -15.75
C THR A 117 13.02 -8.25 -14.48
N VAL A 118 11.90 -7.95 -13.84
CA VAL A 118 11.87 -7.16 -12.59
C VAL A 118 12.59 -7.91 -11.47
N THR A 119 12.35 -9.21 -11.32
CA THR A 119 12.99 -10.05 -10.29
C THR A 119 14.52 -10.07 -10.46
N ASN A 120 15.00 -10.20 -11.69
CA ASN A 120 16.42 -10.18 -12.01
C ASN A 120 17.10 -8.83 -11.75
N ARG A 121 16.31 -7.76 -11.57
CA ARG A 121 16.81 -6.40 -11.34
C ARG A 121 16.48 -5.85 -9.94
N PHE A 122 16.12 -6.70 -8.98
CA PHE A 122 15.92 -6.29 -7.58
C PHE A 122 17.17 -5.70 -6.91
N ASP A 123 18.35 -5.88 -7.50
CA ASP A 123 19.57 -5.19 -7.10
C ASP A 123 19.41 -3.65 -7.11
N ILE A 124 18.64 -3.11 -8.06
CA ILE A 124 18.35 -1.67 -8.17
C ILE A 124 17.60 -1.19 -6.93
N SER A 125 16.52 -1.88 -6.53
CA SER A 125 15.76 -1.54 -5.33
C SER A 125 16.60 -1.68 -4.07
N LYS A 126 17.41 -2.74 -3.97
CA LYS A 126 18.33 -2.94 -2.82
C LYS A 126 19.32 -1.80 -2.69
N ARG A 127 19.95 -1.36 -3.80
CA ARG A 127 20.87 -0.22 -3.81
C ARG A 127 20.18 1.08 -3.44
N PHE A 128 18.97 1.32 -3.98
CA PHE A 128 18.18 2.50 -3.66
C PHE A 128 17.87 2.59 -2.15
N TYR A 129 17.34 1.51 -1.56
CA TYR A 129 16.99 1.53 -0.14
C TYR A 129 18.23 1.59 0.78
N LYS A 130 19.35 0.99 0.37
CA LYS A 130 20.62 1.14 1.09
C LYS A 130 21.12 2.59 1.06
N LEU A 131 21.08 3.24 -0.11
CA LEU A 131 21.42 4.66 -0.23
C LEU A 131 20.49 5.53 0.62
N LYS A 132 19.18 5.27 0.58
CA LYS A 132 18.19 6.01 1.37
C LYS A 132 18.42 5.86 2.86
N ALA A 133 18.74 4.66 3.34
CA ALA A 133 19.09 4.43 4.74
C ALA A 133 20.30 5.29 5.15
N ASN A 134 21.37 5.28 4.37
CA ASN A 134 22.54 6.10 4.62
C ASN A 134 22.23 7.61 4.65
N LEU A 135 21.41 8.10 3.71
CA LEU A 135 20.98 9.49 3.66
C LEU A 135 20.16 9.90 4.89
N LEU A 136 19.37 8.98 5.42
CA LEU A 136 18.59 9.15 6.66
C LEU A 136 19.41 8.84 7.93
N LYS A 137 20.72 8.56 7.78
CA LYS A 137 21.64 8.22 8.88
C LYS A 137 21.18 7.02 9.70
N GLN A 138 20.73 5.98 9.01
CA GLN A 138 20.25 4.72 9.59
C GLN A 138 21.02 3.55 8.98
N ASP A 139 21.26 2.50 9.76
CA ASP A 139 21.89 1.28 9.26
C ASP A 139 20.95 0.52 8.30
N LYS A 140 19.65 0.52 8.62
CA LYS A 140 18.61 -0.14 7.84
C LYS A 140 17.30 0.63 7.99
N LEU A 141 16.53 0.70 6.89
CA LEU A 141 15.17 1.25 6.92
C LEU A 141 14.19 0.20 7.43
N GLU A 142 13.31 0.61 8.31
CA GLU A 142 12.11 -0.13 8.64
C GLU A 142 11.06 0.01 7.54
N TYR A 143 10.11 -0.92 7.47
CA TYR A 143 9.10 -0.94 6.39
C TYR A 143 8.28 0.36 6.31
N HIS A 144 7.90 0.94 7.45
CA HIS A 144 7.15 2.20 7.52
C HIS A 144 7.97 3.42 7.04
N GLU A 145 9.30 3.31 6.99
CA GLU A 145 10.19 4.40 6.57
C GLU A 145 10.44 4.44 5.05
N ARG A 146 9.92 3.48 4.29
CA ARG A 146 10.18 3.38 2.85
C ARG A 146 9.82 4.65 2.07
N ASN A 147 8.80 5.38 2.51
CA ASN A 147 8.29 6.59 1.85
C ASN A 147 8.71 7.90 2.53
N VAL A 148 9.54 7.85 3.56
CA VAL A 148 10.04 9.07 4.23
C VAL A 148 10.74 9.97 3.21
N PRO A 149 10.37 11.26 3.10
CA PRO A 149 11.02 12.18 2.19
C PRO A 149 12.43 12.50 2.68
N TYR A 150 13.38 12.62 1.73
CA TYR A 150 14.72 13.11 2.00
C TYR A 150 14.89 14.52 1.40
N GLY A 151 15.46 15.43 2.19
CA GLY A 151 15.66 16.82 1.80
C GLY A 151 14.43 17.69 2.08
N ALA A 152 14.50 18.93 1.62
CA ALA A 152 13.43 19.90 1.72
C ALA A 152 13.22 20.58 0.36
N ILE A 153 11.99 20.57 -0.10
CA ILE A 153 11.58 21.38 -1.25
C ILE A 153 10.94 22.64 -0.69
N ASN A 154 11.70 23.76 -0.75
CA ASN A 154 11.19 25.05 -0.27
C ASN A 154 10.34 25.79 -1.32
N LYS A 155 10.34 25.32 -2.56
CA LYS A 155 9.58 25.93 -3.65
C LYS A 155 8.13 25.50 -3.56
N LYS A 156 7.26 26.49 -3.41
CA LYS A 156 5.79 26.30 -3.52
C LYS A 156 5.36 26.64 -4.94
N TYR A 157 4.44 25.87 -5.45
CA TYR A 157 3.81 26.12 -6.75
C TYR A 157 2.35 26.49 -6.50
N SER A 158 1.86 27.54 -7.18
CA SER A 158 0.43 27.81 -7.19
C SER A 158 -0.32 26.74 -7.99
N TYR A 159 -1.63 26.67 -7.83
CA TYR A 159 -2.45 25.76 -8.64
C TYR A 159 -2.29 26.07 -10.13
N GLU A 160 -2.32 27.35 -10.50
CA GLU A 160 -2.16 27.78 -11.89
C GLU A 160 -0.78 27.41 -12.46
N ASP A 161 0.30 27.58 -11.69
CA ASP A 161 1.65 27.17 -12.13
C ASP A 161 1.74 25.67 -12.32
N THR A 162 1.11 24.89 -11.43
CA THR A 162 1.06 23.43 -11.52
C THR A 162 0.33 23.00 -12.79
N VAL A 163 -0.84 23.59 -13.10
CA VAL A 163 -1.59 23.31 -14.32
C VAL A 163 -0.73 23.63 -15.56
N LYS A 164 -0.07 24.79 -15.59
CA LYS A 164 0.81 25.17 -16.72
C LYS A 164 1.95 24.19 -16.94
N ILE A 165 2.61 23.76 -15.86
CA ILE A 165 3.71 22.79 -15.93
C ILE A 165 3.22 21.45 -16.47
N ILE A 166 2.11 20.94 -15.92
CA ILE A 166 1.54 19.66 -16.35
C ILE A 166 1.13 19.73 -17.83
N THR A 167 0.37 20.76 -18.22
CA THR A 167 -0.08 20.92 -19.60
C THR A 167 1.09 21.03 -20.58
N ARG A 168 2.15 21.74 -20.21
CA ARG A 168 3.35 21.82 -21.05
C ARG A 168 3.99 20.44 -21.25
N VAL A 169 4.19 19.68 -20.18
CA VAL A 169 4.80 18.35 -20.25
C VAL A 169 3.97 17.40 -21.12
N PHE A 170 2.64 17.44 -21.00
CA PHE A 170 1.75 16.62 -21.84
C PHE A 170 1.74 17.03 -23.32
N ASN A 171 1.99 18.32 -23.61
CA ASN A 171 2.07 18.79 -25.01
C ASN A 171 3.44 18.47 -25.66
N GLU A 172 4.46 18.15 -24.87
CA GLU A 172 5.80 17.77 -25.34
C GLU A 172 5.95 16.26 -25.54
N LEU A 173 4.95 15.44 -25.12
CA LEU A 173 4.89 13.98 -25.31
C LEU A 173 4.16 13.61 -26.58
#